data_53b19e7adc41a4b7be947eb1c8a4d34a
#
_entry.id   53b19e7adc41a4b7be947eb1c8a4d34a
#
_cell.length_a   1.000
_cell.length_b   1.000
_cell.length_c   1.000
_cell.angle_alpha   90.00
_cell.angle_beta   90.00
_cell.angle_gamma   90.00
#
_symmetry.space_group_name_H-M   'P 1'
#
loop_
_entity.id
_entity.type
_entity.pdbx_description
1 polymer ?
#
loop_
_entity_poly.entity_id
_entity_poly.type
_entity_poly.pdbx_seq_one_letter_code
_entity_poly.pdbx_strand_id
1 'polypeptide(L)'
;QNGVGLWTDEAGEPLSREESLAQYPLPQYQASQDCYYFQLYARAGACPVTRQSTGVAASGGYTAGAMIDCAYSAEGLVMLSISPTYDVGESQGESPCLDLEGALEALDSKYNSLLLESPCQVEQIAFEYVPLGTGDGIHVTLIPAWRFLVKQELAFSGKEDASETVTMEQASYVFFNA
;
A
#
# COMPACT_ATOMS: atom_id res chain seq x y z
N GLN A 1 5.57 -5.31 -6.39
CA GLN A 1 6.87 -5.40 -7.06
C GLN A 1 7.96 -5.28 -6.04
N ASN A 2 8.73 -6.24 -6.00
CA ASN A 2 9.81 -6.68 -5.21
C ASN A 2 10.81 -5.57 -4.91
N GLY A 3 10.78 -5.07 -3.68
CA GLY A 3 11.97 -4.50 -3.11
C GLY A 3 13.05 -5.58 -3.21
N VAL A 4 14.04 -5.35 -4.05
CA VAL A 4 15.25 -6.16 -4.07
C VAL A 4 15.91 -5.88 -2.73
N GLY A 5 15.63 -6.72 -1.74
CA GLY A 5 16.44 -6.75 -0.54
C GLY A 5 17.85 -7.07 -1.05
N LEU A 6 18.79 -6.19 -0.79
CA LEU A 6 20.20 -6.45 -1.04
C LEU A 6 20.56 -7.63 -0.13
N TRP A 7 20.71 -8.80 -0.74
CA TRP A 7 21.25 -9.98 -0.08
C TRP A 7 22.74 -9.74 0.14
N THR A 8 23.20 -10.00 1.33
CA THR A 8 24.61 -9.84 1.70
C THR A 8 25.21 -11.21 2.01
N ASP A 9 26.51 -11.36 1.79
CA ASP A 9 27.28 -12.51 2.24
C ASP A 9 27.53 -12.47 3.77
N GLU A 10 28.28 -13.45 4.29
CA GLU A 10 28.63 -13.52 5.71
C GLU A 10 29.50 -12.34 6.19
N ALA A 11 30.15 -11.63 5.27
CA ALA A 11 30.96 -10.44 5.57
C ALA A 11 30.13 -9.14 5.50
N GLY A 12 28.85 -9.23 5.08
CA GLY A 12 27.95 -8.09 4.93
C GLY A 12 28.09 -7.36 3.59
N GLU A 13 28.83 -7.93 2.62
CA GLU A 13 28.97 -7.37 1.30
C GLU A 13 27.78 -7.76 0.40
N PRO A 14 27.30 -6.86 -0.47
CA PRO A 14 26.19 -7.12 -1.37
C PRO A 14 26.51 -8.27 -2.33
N LEU A 15 25.66 -9.30 -2.36
CA LEU A 15 25.76 -10.38 -3.33
C LEU A 15 25.32 -9.89 -4.72
N SER A 16 26.02 -10.32 -5.75
CA SER A 16 25.54 -10.18 -7.12
C SER A 16 24.22 -10.98 -7.32
N ARG A 17 23.47 -10.64 -8.36
CA ARG A 17 22.24 -11.38 -8.68
C ARG A 17 22.47 -12.87 -8.90
N GLU A 18 23.59 -13.22 -9.54
CA GLU A 18 23.95 -14.61 -9.83
C GLU A 18 24.27 -15.38 -8.54
N GLU A 19 25.05 -14.78 -7.65
CA GLU A 19 25.39 -15.35 -6.34
C GLU A 19 24.14 -15.48 -5.46
N SER A 20 23.27 -14.45 -5.45
CA SER A 20 22.01 -14.51 -4.73
C SER A 20 21.10 -15.63 -5.23
N LEU A 21 20.99 -15.83 -6.56
CA LEU A 21 20.17 -16.89 -7.14
C LEU A 21 20.80 -18.29 -6.93
N ALA A 22 22.13 -18.38 -6.86
CA ALA A 22 22.82 -19.64 -6.56
C ALA A 22 22.60 -20.06 -5.10
N GLN A 23 22.62 -19.09 -4.17
CA GLN A 23 22.41 -19.33 -2.74
C GLN A 23 20.92 -19.51 -2.39
N TYR A 24 20.05 -18.75 -3.08
CA TYR A 24 18.60 -18.77 -2.90
C TYR A 24 17.92 -18.99 -4.26
N PRO A 25 17.90 -20.22 -4.77
CA PRO A 25 17.30 -20.51 -6.06
C PRO A 25 15.81 -20.15 -6.05
N LEU A 26 15.37 -19.51 -7.13
CA LEU A 26 13.94 -19.23 -7.30
C LEU A 26 13.15 -20.54 -7.27
N PRO A 27 12.03 -20.59 -6.55
CA PRO A 27 11.21 -21.77 -6.53
C PRO A 27 10.76 -22.12 -7.96
N GLN A 28 10.95 -23.37 -8.35
CA GLN A 28 10.44 -23.86 -9.63
C GLN A 28 8.96 -24.20 -9.44
N TYR A 29 8.09 -23.39 -10.02
CA TYR A 29 6.66 -23.65 -10.01
C TYR A 29 6.30 -24.77 -10.99
N GLN A 30 5.45 -25.67 -10.54
CA GLN A 30 4.85 -26.72 -11.35
C GLN A 30 3.41 -26.33 -11.67
N ALA A 31 2.87 -26.82 -12.80
CA ALA A 31 1.47 -26.54 -13.17
C ALA A 31 0.46 -27.00 -12.12
N SER A 32 0.80 -28.01 -11.30
CA SER A 32 -0.01 -28.44 -10.15
C SER A 32 -0.10 -27.39 -9.03
N GLN A 33 0.76 -26.38 -9.05
CA GLN A 33 0.78 -25.27 -8.11
C GLN A 33 0.01 -24.03 -8.61
N ASP A 34 -0.58 -24.12 -9.81
CA ASP A 34 -1.46 -23.06 -10.31
C ASP A 34 -2.62 -22.87 -9.35
N CYS A 35 -2.88 -21.62 -9.00
CA CYS A 35 -3.93 -21.26 -8.08
C CYS A 35 -4.68 -20.02 -8.52
N TYR A 36 -5.94 -19.92 -8.09
CA TYR A 36 -6.69 -18.70 -8.13
C TYR A 36 -6.39 -17.88 -6.90
N TYR A 37 -6.05 -16.62 -7.09
CA TYR A 37 -5.79 -15.67 -6.02
C TYR A 37 -6.97 -14.73 -5.86
N PHE A 38 -7.50 -14.63 -4.65
CA PHE A 38 -8.62 -13.78 -4.30
C PHE A 38 -8.21 -12.78 -3.23
N GLN A 39 -8.62 -11.54 -3.44
CA GLN A 39 -8.54 -10.50 -2.42
C GLN A 39 -9.95 -10.05 -2.06
N LEU A 40 -10.32 -10.18 -0.79
CA LEU A 40 -11.60 -9.77 -0.27
C LEU A 40 -11.40 -8.54 0.62
N TYR A 41 -12.26 -7.56 0.46
CA TYR A 41 -12.18 -6.29 1.17
C TYR A 41 -13.40 -6.09 2.06
N ALA A 42 -13.18 -5.51 3.23
CA ALA A 42 -14.28 -5.12 4.10
C ALA A 42 -15.08 -3.97 3.47
N ARG A 43 -16.36 -3.92 3.79
CA ARG A 43 -17.27 -2.85 3.40
C ARG A 43 -18.10 -2.40 4.59
N ALA A 44 -18.38 -1.11 4.65
CA ALA A 44 -19.37 -0.53 5.55
C ALA A 44 -20.50 0.04 4.68
N GLY A 45 -21.62 -0.66 4.64
CA GLY A 45 -22.70 -0.36 3.70
C GLY A 45 -22.23 -0.48 2.23
N ALA A 46 -22.41 0.56 1.45
CA ALA A 46 -22.02 0.61 0.04
C ALA A 46 -20.55 0.96 -0.20
N CYS A 47 -19.87 1.53 0.80
CA CYS A 47 -18.52 2.04 0.68
C CYS A 47 -17.48 0.99 1.13
N PRO A 48 -16.39 0.76 0.37
CA PRO A 48 -15.31 -0.11 0.79
C PRO A 48 -14.53 0.51 1.95
N VAL A 49 -13.97 -0.35 2.80
CA VAL A 49 -12.92 0.04 3.78
C VAL A 49 -11.57 -0.13 3.10
N THR A 50 -10.71 0.87 3.23
CA THR A 50 -9.40 0.82 2.58
C THR A 50 -8.59 -0.41 2.98
N ARG A 51 -7.89 -0.98 2.01
CA ARG A 51 -6.91 -2.05 2.22
C ARG A 51 -5.53 -1.54 2.63
N GLN A 52 -5.31 -0.24 2.47
CA GLN A 52 -4.01 0.36 2.73
C GLN A 52 -3.81 0.60 4.23
N SER A 53 -2.60 0.35 4.69
CA SER A 53 -2.20 0.79 6.01
C SER A 53 -2.04 2.30 6.01
N THR A 54 -2.78 2.97 6.86
CA THR A 54 -2.62 4.40 7.08
C THR A 54 -1.66 4.59 8.26
N GLY A 55 -0.44 5.01 7.98
CA GLY A 55 0.65 5.10 8.96
C GLY A 55 0.49 6.16 10.05
N VAL A 56 -0.69 6.77 10.23
CA VAL A 56 -0.87 7.85 11.19
C VAL A 56 -2.20 7.67 11.92
N ALA A 57 -2.13 7.04 13.07
CA ALA A 57 -3.12 7.35 14.08
C ALA A 57 -2.72 8.65 14.77
N ALA A 58 -3.65 9.55 15.04
CA ALA A 58 -3.43 10.74 15.85
C ALA A 58 -2.85 10.42 17.25
N SER A 59 -2.90 9.17 17.66
CA SER A 59 -2.38 8.60 18.90
C SER A 59 -1.08 7.76 18.74
N GLY A 60 -0.47 7.75 17.55
CA GLY A 60 0.75 6.96 17.31
C GLY A 60 0.52 5.46 17.06
N GLY A 61 -0.72 5.00 16.91
CA GLY A 61 -1.05 3.63 16.56
C GLY A 61 -1.07 3.41 15.04
N TYR A 62 -0.62 2.25 14.62
CA TYR A 62 -0.69 1.81 13.23
C TYR A 62 -2.06 1.21 12.94
N THR A 63 -2.77 1.74 11.95
CA THR A 63 -4.06 1.18 11.56
C THR A 63 -3.91 0.44 10.23
N ALA A 64 -4.10 -0.87 10.27
CA ALA A 64 -4.03 -1.71 9.07
C ALA A 64 -5.34 -1.67 8.29
N GLY A 65 -5.24 -1.75 6.98
CA GLY A 65 -6.40 -1.96 6.13
C GLY A 65 -7.03 -3.35 6.35
N ALA A 66 -8.33 -3.46 6.14
CA ALA A 66 -9.07 -4.71 6.31
C ALA A 66 -9.06 -5.50 4.99
N MET A 67 -8.34 -6.62 4.97
CA MET A 67 -8.18 -7.43 3.77
C MET A 67 -8.05 -8.91 4.13
N ILE A 68 -8.63 -9.76 3.30
CA ILE A 68 -8.40 -11.20 3.33
C ILE A 68 -7.82 -11.61 1.98
N ASP A 69 -6.65 -12.21 2.01
CA ASP A 69 -6.00 -12.81 0.86
C ASP A 69 -6.13 -14.32 0.92
N CYS A 70 -6.56 -14.95 -0.14
CA CYS A 70 -6.56 -16.39 -0.23
C CYS A 70 -6.11 -16.88 -1.61
N ALA A 71 -5.41 -18.00 -1.63
CA ALA A 71 -5.05 -18.72 -2.84
C ALA A 71 -5.66 -20.12 -2.78
N TYR A 72 -6.32 -20.52 -3.86
CA TYR A 72 -7.02 -21.80 -3.96
C TYR A 72 -6.56 -22.54 -5.22
N SER A 73 -6.01 -23.73 -5.03
CA SER A 73 -5.57 -24.62 -6.11
C SER A 73 -6.59 -25.74 -6.35
N ALA A 74 -6.29 -26.61 -7.30
CA ALA A 74 -7.08 -27.81 -7.54
C ALA A 74 -7.11 -28.76 -6.31
N GLU A 75 -6.11 -28.67 -5.42
CA GLU A 75 -6.00 -29.48 -4.20
C GLU A 75 -6.66 -28.84 -2.98
N GLY A 76 -7.13 -27.59 -3.11
CA GLY A 76 -7.82 -26.86 -2.06
C GLY A 76 -7.16 -25.54 -1.68
N LEU A 77 -7.41 -25.10 -0.45
CA LEU A 77 -6.88 -23.83 0.07
C LEU A 77 -5.38 -23.96 0.32
N VAL A 78 -4.60 -23.14 -0.41
CA VAL A 78 -3.12 -23.09 -0.33
C VAL A 78 -2.65 -22.04 0.64
N MET A 79 -3.32 -20.87 0.63
CA MET A 79 -2.95 -19.73 1.47
C MET A 79 -4.20 -19.00 1.96
N LEU A 80 -4.18 -18.63 3.22
CA LEU A 80 -5.16 -17.73 3.82
C LEU A 80 -4.42 -16.73 4.71
N SER A 81 -4.52 -15.46 4.39
CA SER A 81 -3.99 -14.36 5.21
C SER A 81 -5.15 -13.43 5.55
N ILE A 82 -5.35 -13.18 6.82
CA ILE A 82 -6.42 -12.31 7.33
C ILE A 82 -5.76 -11.15 8.05
N SER A 83 -5.89 -9.96 7.48
CA SER A 83 -5.56 -8.71 8.16
C SER A 83 -6.61 -8.42 9.23
N PRO A 84 -6.39 -7.45 10.12
CA PRO A 84 -7.41 -7.04 11.08
C PRO A 84 -8.75 -6.79 10.38
N THR A 85 -9.79 -7.44 10.86
CA THR A 85 -11.17 -7.22 10.44
C THR A 85 -11.87 -6.35 11.47
N TYR A 86 -12.79 -5.54 11.01
CA TYR A 86 -13.55 -4.65 11.87
C TYR A 86 -14.99 -5.17 12.00
N ASP A 87 -15.48 -5.22 13.23
CA ASP A 87 -16.91 -5.34 13.48
C ASP A 87 -17.51 -3.93 13.37
N VAL A 88 -18.28 -3.72 12.31
CA VAL A 88 -18.83 -2.40 12.00
C VAL A 88 -20.03 -2.14 12.89
N GLY A 89 -19.86 -1.28 13.88
CA GLY A 89 -20.91 -0.81 14.78
C GLY A 89 -21.85 0.22 14.14
N GLU A 90 -22.58 0.91 15.00
CA GLU A 90 -23.52 1.92 14.58
C GLU A 90 -22.82 3.20 14.08
N SER A 91 -23.52 3.95 13.23
CA SER A 91 -23.07 5.26 12.78
C SER A 91 -22.96 6.23 13.96
N GLN A 92 -21.81 6.87 14.08
CA GLN A 92 -21.54 7.89 15.11
C GLN A 92 -22.06 9.30 14.72
N GLY A 93 -22.58 9.43 13.50
CA GLY A 93 -23.09 10.68 12.96
C GLY A 93 -22.65 10.91 11.52
N GLU A 94 -22.83 12.13 11.05
CA GLU A 94 -22.39 12.57 9.73
C GLU A 94 -21.03 13.27 9.88
N SER A 95 -20.07 12.87 9.07
CA SER A 95 -18.79 13.57 8.92
C SER A 95 -18.81 14.38 7.64
N PRO A 96 -18.47 15.67 7.67
CA PRO A 96 -18.28 16.42 6.45
C PRO A 96 -17.22 15.71 5.61
N CYS A 97 -17.37 15.79 4.31
CA CYS A 97 -16.43 15.22 3.37
C CYS A 97 -16.24 16.18 2.20
N LEU A 98 -15.00 16.33 1.75
CA LEU A 98 -14.73 17.06 0.52
C LEU A 98 -15.45 16.38 -0.64
N ASP A 99 -15.97 17.17 -1.56
CA ASP A 99 -16.30 16.65 -2.88
C ASP A 99 -15.01 16.32 -3.66
N LEU A 100 -15.16 15.73 -4.83
CA LEU A 100 -14.00 15.33 -5.63
C LEU A 100 -13.14 16.55 -6.04
N GLU A 101 -13.78 17.68 -6.34
CA GLU A 101 -13.08 18.90 -6.76
C GLU A 101 -12.23 19.43 -5.59
N GLY A 102 -12.79 19.57 -4.40
CA GLY A 102 -12.05 20.00 -3.22
C GLY A 102 -10.94 19.03 -2.82
N ALA A 103 -11.13 17.72 -3.03
CA ALA A 103 -10.07 16.73 -2.78
C ALA A 103 -8.92 16.84 -3.79
N LEU A 104 -9.23 17.16 -5.07
CA LEU A 104 -8.21 17.42 -6.08
C LEU A 104 -7.45 18.73 -5.82
N GLU A 105 -8.13 19.78 -5.38
CA GLU A 105 -7.49 21.03 -4.97
C GLU A 105 -6.55 20.82 -3.78
N ALA A 106 -6.96 20.01 -2.80
CA ALA A 106 -6.12 19.66 -1.66
C ALA A 106 -4.88 18.84 -2.08
N LEU A 107 -5.03 17.92 -3.05
CA LEU A 107 -3.94 17.14 -3.61
C LEU A 107 -2.95 18.05 -4.34
N ASP A 108 -3.45 18.94 -5.21
CA ASP A 108 -2.64 19.90 -5.96
C ASP A 108 -1.86 20.84 -5.01
N SER A 109 -2.55 21.39 -4.01
CA SER A 109 -1.92 22.22 -2.98
C SER A 109 -0.81 21.51 -2.22
N LYS A 110 -1.02 20.22 -1.88
CA LYS A 110 -0.02 19.40 -1.20
C LYS A 110 1.23 19.25 -2.06
N TYR A 111 1.09 18.85 -3.32
CA TYR A 111 2.23 18.58 -4.19
C TYR A 111 2.92 19.88 -4.67
N ASN A 112 2.19 20.95 -4.89
CA ASN A 112 2.77 22.27 -5.21
C ASN A 112 3.58 22.86 -4.05
N SER A 113 3.35 22.40 -2.81
CA SER A 113 4.13 22.82 -1.65
C SER A 113 5.44 22.05 -1.48
N LEU A 114 5.65 20.97 -2.24
CA LEU A 114 6.82 20.10 -2.15
C LEU A 114 7.82 20.43 -3.27
N LEU A 115 9.11 20.29 -2.96
CA LEU A 115 10.15 20.28 -3.97
C LEU A 115 10.18 18.89 -4.62
N LEU A 116 9.59 18.77 -5.80
CA LEU A 116 9.52 17.51 -6.54
C LEU A 116 10.72 17.39 -7.49
N GLU A 117 11.34 16.22 -7.51
CA GLU A 117 12.41 15.90 -8.45
C GLU A 117 11.88 15.59 -9.85
N SER A 118 10.64 15.11 -9.94
CA SER A 118 9.94 14.81 -11.20
C SER A 118 8.44 15.00 -11.04
N PRO A 119 7.69 15.12 -12.16
CA PRO A 119 6.24 15.24 -12.12
C PRO A 119 5.57 14.06 -11.43
N CYS A 120 4.52 14.33 -10.67
CA CYS A 120 3.64 13.33 -10.10
C CYS A 120 2.45 13.06 -11.02
N GLN A 121 2.05 11.80 -11.12
CA GLN A 121 0.90 11.37 -11.90
C GLN A 121 -0.12 10.69 -10.99
N VAL A 122 -1.38 11.11 -11.05
CA VAL A 122 -2.49 10.42 -10.39
C VAL A 122 -2.92 9.25 -11.28
N GLU A 123 -2.78 8.03 -10.79
CA GLU A 123 -3.12 6.81 -11.51
C GLU A 123 -4.50 6.28 -11.16
N GLN A 124 -4.91 6.47 -9.90
CA GLN A 124 -6.18 5.97 -9.41
C GLN A 124 -6.80 6.92 -8.39
N ILE A 125 -8.11 7.05 -8.45
CA ILE A 125 -8.92 7.77 -7.45
C ILE A 125 -9.99 6.81 -6.95
N ALA A 126 -10.19 6.76 -5.64
CA ALA A 126 -11.25 5.99 -5.02
C ALA A 126 -11.81 6.72 -3.80
N PHE A 127 -13.07 6.45 -3.47
CA PHE A 127 -13.70 6.92 -2.26
C PHE A 127 -13.90 5.73 -1.32
N GLU A 128 -13.31 5.79 -0.13
CA GLU A 128 -13.21 4.67 0.80
C GLU A 128 -13.39 5.14 2.24
N TYR A 129 -13.74 4.21 3.13
CA TYR A 129 -13.60 4.44 4.56
C TYR A 129 -12.18 4.15 5.00
N VAL A 130 -11.62 5.06 5.78
CA VAL A 130 -10.29 4.92 6.39
C VAL A 130 -10.46 4.70 7.88
N PRO A 131 -9.92 3.59 8.44
CA PRO A 131 -9.97 3.35 9.87
C PRO A 131 -8.94 4.23 10.59
N LEU A 132 -9.40 5.03 11.54
CA LEU A 132 -8.56 5.82 12.44
C LEU A 132 -8.71 5.30 13.87
N GLY A 133 -7.57 5.01 14.50
CA GLY A 133 -7.54 4.55 15.89
C GLY A 133 -8.05 5.61 16.86
N THR A 134 -8.89 5.20 17.82
CA THR A 134 -9.43 6.08 18.86
C THR A 134 -8.48 6.28 20.05
N GLY A 135 -7.31 5.66 20.02
CA GLY A 135 -6.27 5.79 21.06
C GLY A 135 -6.34 4.74 22.17
N ASP A 136 -7.37 3.92 22.20
CA ASP A 136 -7.49 2.78 23.14
C ASP A 136 -6.86 1.48 22.64
N GLY A 137 -6.40 1.47 21.38
CA GLY A 137 -5.77 0.32 20.73
C GLY A 137 -6.74 -0.79 20.31
N ILE A 138 -8.05 -0.61 20.50
CA ILE A 138 -9.08 -1.61 20.25
C ILE A 138 -10.09 -1.10 19.22
N HIS A 139 -10.53 0.14 19.37
CA HIS A 139 -11.56 0.73 18.53
C HIS A 139 -10.96 1.60 17.43
N VAL A 140 -11.68 1.64 16.32
CA VAL A 140 -11.38 2.53 15.19
C VAL A 140 -12.65 3.26 14.78
N THR A 141 -12.50 4.49 14.34
CA THR A 141 -13.56 5.22 13.66
C THR A 141 -13.33 5.14 12.16
N LEU A 142 -14.34 4.70 11.41
CA LEU A 142 -14.30 4.70 9.95
C LEU A 142 -14.66 6.08 9.43
N ILE A 143 -13.71 6.75 8.81
CA ILE A 143 -13.88 8.11 8.27
C ILE A 143 -13.89 8.04 6.74
N PRO A 144 -14.88 8.65 6.06
CA PRO A 144 -14.89 8.71 4.60
C PRO A 144 -13.73 9.55 4.10
N ALA A 145 -13.03 9.08 3.07
CA ALA A 145 -11.91 9.82 2.48
C ALA A 145 -11.74 9.51 1.00
N TRP A 146 -11.22 10.47 0.26
CA TRP A 146 -10.71 10.29 -1.08
C TRP A 146 -9.30 9.71 -1.02
N ARG A 147 -9.08 8.61 -1.70
CA ARG A 147 -7.77 7.98 -1.87
C ARG A 147 -7.24 8.23 -3.29
N PHE A 148 -6.03 8.71 -3.37
CA PHE A 148 -5.30 8.90 -4.61
C PHE A 148 -4.09 7.96 -4.63
N LEU A 149 -3.92 7.22 -5.73
CA LEU A 149 -2.65 6.56 -6.03
C LEU A 149 -1.83 7.50 -6.89
N VAL A 150 -0.75 8.01 -6.32
CA VAL A 150 0.15 8.95 -6.98
C VAL A 150 1.47 8.24 -7.28
N LYS A 151 1.92 8.34 -8.51
CA LYS A 151 3.20 7.82 -8.98
C LYS A 151 4.15 8.94 -9.33
N GLN A 152 5.43 8.69 -9.07
CA GLN A 152 6.54 9.57 -9.43
C GLN A 152 7.72 8.72 -9.91
N GLU A 153 8.38 9.16 -10.96
CA GLU A 153 9.65 8.58 -11.38
C GLU A 153 10.81 9.29 -10.68
N LEU A 154 11.63 8.53 -9.97
CA LEU A 154 12.82 9.04 -9.31
C LEU A 154 14.06 8.54 -10.04
N ALA A 155 14.97 9.45 -10.34
CA ALA A 155 16.25 9.14 -10.96
C ALA A 155 17.35 9.10 -9.89
N PHE A 156 18.04 7.98 -9.78
CA PHE A 156 19.16 7.82 -8.85
C PHE A 156 20.44 7.69 -9.64
N SER A 157 21.42 8.56 -9.37
CA SER A 157 22.76 8.44 -9.89
C SER A 157 23.62 7.64 -8.92
N GLY A 158 24.28 6.58 -9.39
CA GLY A 158 25.21 5.79 -8.59
C GLY A 158 26.38 6.67 -8.07
N LYS A 159 26.83 6.42 -6.84
CA LYS A 159 27.94 7.17 -6.23
C LYS A 159 29.28 6.91 -6.91
N GLU A 160 29.46 5.76 -7.58
CA GLU A 160 30.72 5.32 -8.16
C GLU A 160 30.83 5.53 -9.67
N ASP A 161 29.71 5.61 -10.38
CA ASP A 161 29.69 5.87 -11.81
C ASP A 161 28.52 6.79 -12.17
N ALA A 162 28.82 8.08 -12.36
CA ALA A 162 27.82 9.10 -12.71
C ALA A 162 27.18 8.89 -14.10
N SER A 163 27.65 7.87 -14.83
CA SER A 163 27.12 7.52 -16.16
C SER A 163 25.92 6.59 -16.10
N GLU A 164 25.67 5.94 -14.97
CA GLU A 164 24.55 5.00 -14.82
C GLU A 164 23.43 5.63 -13.95
N THR A 165 22.37 6.07 -14.63
CA THR A 165 21.17 6.58 -13.97
C THR A 165 20.15 5.46 -13.89
N VAL A 166 19.76 5.05 -12.68
CA VAL A 166 18.68 4.09 -12.45
C VAL A 166 17.40 4.87 -12.19
N THR A 167 16.40 4.65 -13.02
CA THR A 167 15.06 5.21 -12.81
C THR A 167 14.21 4.21 -12.04
N MET A 168 13.59 4.65 -10.96
CA MET A 168 12.68 3.86 -10.15
C MET A 168 11.32 4.56 -10.05
N GLU A 169 10.25 3.80 -10.27
CA GLU A 169 8.88 4.28 -10.04
C GLU A 169 8.55 4.17 -8.55
N GLN A 170 8.20 5.28 -7.93
CA GLN A 170 7.66 5.33 -6.59
C GLN A 170 6.15 5.54 -6.66
N ALA A 171 5.39 4.68 -5.99
CA ALA A 171 3.94 4.81 -5.83
C ALA A 171 3.59 5.08 -4.37
N SER A 172 2.71 6.03 -4.14
CA SER A 172 2.23 6.38 -2.80
C SER A 172 0.72 6.56 -2.78
N TYR A 173 0.09 6.19 -1.65
CA TYR A 173 -1.32 6.46 -1.41
C TYR A 173 -1.46 7.72 -0.56
N VAL A 174 -2.33 8.61 -1.01
CA VAL A 174 -2.66 9.87 -0.32
C VAL A 174 -4.14 9.89 -0.03
N PHE A 175 -4.49 10.24 1.19
CA PHE A 175 -5.87 10.30 1.65
C PHE A 175 -6.22 11.74 2.05
N PHE A 176 -7.40 12.19 1.63
CA PHE A 176 -7.99 13.44 2.06
C PHE A 176 -9.38 13.19 2.61
N ASN A 177 -9.59 13.65 3.82
CA ASN A 177 -10.88 13.82 4.45
C ASN A 177 -11.20 15.32 4.50
N ALA A 178 -12.44 15.67 4.78
CA ALA A 178 -12.82 17.06 5.03
C ALA A 178 -12.26 17.57 6.34
#